data_4deb62fd342e2b97480fd00be0427aac
#
_entry.id   4deb62fd342e2b97480fd00be0427aac
#
_cell.length_a   1.000
_cell.length_b   1.000
_cell.length_c   1.000
_cell.angle_alpha   90.00
_cell.angle_beta   90.00
_cell.angle_gamma   90.00
#
_symmetry.space_group_name_H-M   'P 1'
#
loop_
_entity.id
_entity.type
_entity.pdbx_description
1 polymer ?
#
loop_
_entity_poly.entity_id
_entity_poly.type
_entity_poly.pdbx_seq_one_letter_code
_entity_poly.pdbx_strand_id
1 'polypeptide(L)'
;FIIIGEIKNAYEQILKRDKIKPIDTVRLNQLNGEKSNLENNLKDIEQVKFTMKNSLNQCIQRNYNQLSSLPAYKNYQTQFNDSEMILQLVPEGQLFPLENVGSKSNYMFMHLCFYLGLHEHMINVGQIHVPQFLFIDQPSIPYYTGTSNEKIGNDDKTKLLDAFSLLNSFISYITTEKKDSFQIFMVEHAPKEYWTENNLTNFYTVDEFINGKGLIPSDIYNE
;
A
#
# COMPACT_ATOMS: atom_id res chain seq x y z
N PHE A 1 -8.97 -2.17 -81.40
CA PHE A 1 -7.89 -3.06 -80.96
C PHE A 1 -7.27 -2.62 -79.62
N ILE A 2 -7.17 -1.31 -79.34
CA ILE A 2 -6.57 -0.79 -78.07
C ILE A 2 -7.38 -1.20 -76.89
N ILE A 3 -8.71 -1.05 -76.92
CA ILE A 3 -9.62 -1.38 -75.78
C ILE A 3 -9.56 -2.87 -75.45
N ILE A 4 -9.46 -3.74 -76.37
CA ILE A 4 -9.35 -5.19 -76.16
C ILE A 4 -8.03 -5.52 -75.45
N GLY A 5 -6.93 -4.81 -75.81
CA GLY A 5 -5.65 -4.95 -75.13
C GLY A 5 -5.68 -4.48 -73.65
N GLU A 6 -6.34 -3.38 -73.41
CA GLU A 6 -6.52 -2.85 -72.04
C GLU A 6 -7.35 -3.78 -71.17
N ILE A 7 -8.45 -4.33 -71.70
CA ILE A 7 -9.31 -5.28 -70.95
C ILE A 7 -8.52 -6.58 -70.65
N LYS A 8 -7.77 -7.08 -71.66
CA LYS A 8 -6.94 -8.28 -71.49
C LYS A 8 -5.88 -8.05 -70.37
N ASN A 9 -5.21 -6.91 -70.42
CA ASN A 9 -4.18 -6.56 -69.45
C ASN A 9 -4.79 -6.40 -68.04
N ALA A 10 -5.94 -5.73 -67.89
CA ALA A 10 -6.66 -5.60 -66.63
C ALA A 10 -7.09 -6.96 -66.06
N TYR A 11 -7.57 -7.86 -66.92
CA TYR A 11 -7.96 -9.21 -66.54
C TYR A 11 -6.74 -10.04 -66.08
N GLU A 12 -5.62 -9.95 -66.80
CA GLU A 12 -4.35 -10.63 -66.40
C GLU A 12 -3.79 -10.07 -65.09
N GLN A 13 -3.95 -8.77 -64.84
CA GLN A 13 -3.58 -8.12 -63.58
C GLN A 13 -4.47 -8.62 -62.40
N ILE A 14 -5.79 -8.78 -62.61
CA ILE A 14 -6.69 -9.35 -61.66
C ILE A 14 -6.34 -10.81 -61.35
N LEU A 15 -6.12 -11.61 -62.38
CA LEU A 15 -5.69 -13.01 -62.19
C LEU A 15 -4.33 -13.16 -61.50
N LYS A 16 -3.44 -12.20 -61.65
CA LYS A 16 -2.16 -12.17 -60.88
C LYS A 16 -2.36 -11.72 -59.44
N ARG A 17 -3.34 -10.85 -59.15
CA ARG A 17 -3.70 -10.45 -57.81
C ARG A 17 -4.43 -11.54 -57.03
N ASP A 18 -5.25 -12.34 -57.69
CA ASP A 18 -6.10 -13.37 -57.10
C ASP A 18 -5.40 -14.72 -56.84
N LYS A 19 -4.09 -14.76 -56.78
CA LYS A 19 -3.41 -15.84 -56.09
C LYS A 19 -3.51 -15.62 -54.57
N ILE A 20 -4.72 -15.55 -54.08
CA ILE A 20 -5.00 -15.67 -52.67
C ILE A 20 -4.44 -17.04 -52.25
N LYS A 21 -3.34 -17.02 -51.54
CA LYS A 21 -2.83 -18.26 -50.93
C LYS A 21 -3.93 -18.82 -50.07
N PRO A 22 -4.30 -20.09 -50.21
CA PRO A 22 -5.30 -20.67 -49.31
C PRO A 22 -4.84 -20.45 -47.86
N ILE A 23 -5.77 -20.04 -47.02
CA ILE A 23 -5.52 -19.87 -45.59
C ILE A 23 -5.06 -21.20 -45.05
N ASP A 24 -3.90 -21.23 -44.41
CA ASP A 24 -3.44 -22.40 -43.66
C ASP A 24 -4.34 -22.59 -42.43
N THR A 25 -5.37 -23.41 -42.62
CA THR A 25 -6.37 -23.70 -41.58
C THR A 25 -5.76 -24.41 -40.39
N VAL A 26 -4.69 -25.18 -40.55
CA VAL A 26 -3.99 -25.86 -39.48
C VAL A 26 -3.30 -24.82 -38.59
N ARG A 27 -2.55 -23.89 -39.21
CA ARG A 27 -1.90 -22.82 -38.48
C ARG A 27 -2.89 -21.85 -37.83
N LEU A 28 -4.00 -21.55 -38.50
CA LEU A 28 -5.07 -20.73 -37.95
C LEU A 28 -5.67 -21.38 -36.69
N ASN A 29 -5.95 -22.68 -36.73
CA ASN A 29 -6.49 -23.42 -35.57
C ASN A 29 -5.49 -23.48 -34.40
N GLN A 30 -4.19 -23.66 -34.69
CA GLN A 30 -3.14 -23.58 -33.66
C GLN A 30 -3.11 -22.22 -33.01
N LEU A 31 -3.10 -21.12 -33.77
CA LEU A 31 -3.08 -19.75 -33.25
C LEU A 31 -4.33 -19.43 -32.43
N ASN A 32 -5.49 -19.92 -32.86
CA ASN A 32 -6.73 -19.76 -32.07
C ASN A 32 -6.66 -20.53 -30.75
N GLY A 33 -6.07 -21.72 -30.74
CA GLY A 33 -5.83 -22.48 -29.52
C GLY A 33 -4.87 -21.77 -28.57
N GLU A 34 -3.74 -21.30 -29.07
CA GLU A 34 -2.77 -20.51 -28.30
C GLU A 34 -3.39 -19.23 -27.75
N LYS A 35 -4.17 -18.49 -28.54
CA LYS A 35 -4.91 -17.29 -28.13
C LYS A 35 -5.87 -17.61 -26.98
N SER A 36 -6.68 -18.67 -27.11
CA SER A 36 -7.64 -19.07 -26.07
C SER A 36 -6.94 -19.43 -24.75
N ASN A 37 -5.81 -20.14 -24.82
CA ASN A 37 -5.02 -20.46 -23.63
C ASN A 37 -4.46 -19.22 -22.96
N LEU A 38 -3.93 -18.27 -23.74
CA LEU A 38 -3.42 -17.00 -23.21
C LEU A 38 -4.54 -16.15 -22.59
N GLU A 39 -5.71 -16.09 -23.21
CA GLU A 39 -6.89 -15.38 -22.67
C GLU A 39 -7.34 -15.97 -21.33
N ASN A 40 -7.34 -17.31 -21.19
CA ASN A 40 -7.67 -17.99 -19.94
C ASN A 40 -6.62 -17.68 -18.86
N ASN A 41 -5.33 -17.79 -19.18
CA ASN A 41 -4.26 -17.45 -18.23
C ASN A 41 -4.34 -15.99 -17.76
N LEU A 42 -4.70 -15.05 -18.65
CA LEU A 42 -4.90 -13.64 -18.27
C LEU A 42 -6.06 -13.48 -17.28
N LYS A 43 -7.19 -14.15 -17.52
CA LYS A 43 -8.32 -14.12 -16.58
C LYS A 43 -7.95 -14.66 -15.21
N ASP A 44 -7.18 -15.74 -15.17
CA ASP A 44 -6.72 -16.32 -13.90
C ASP A 44 -5.80 -15.36 -13.14
N ILE A 45 -4.88 -14.68 -13.84
CA ILE A 45 -3.99 -13.67 -13.25
C ILE A 45 -4.80 -12.47 -12.72
N GLU A 46 -5.77 -11.97 -13.49
CA GLU A 46 -6.65 -10.87 -13.06
C GLU A 46 -7.47 -11.25 -11.83
N GLN A 47 -7.97 -12.47 -11.76
CA GLN A 47 -8.69 -12.97 -10.60
C GLN A 47 -7.80 -13.06 -9.35
N VAL A 48 -6.57 -13.55 -9.51
CA VAL A 48 -5.59 -13.60 -8.42
C VAL A 48 -5.26 -12.18 -7.94
N LYS A 49 -4.97 -11.25 -8.86
CA LYS A 49 -4.70 -9.85 -8.53
C LYS A 49 -5.87 -9.21 -7.77
N PHE A 50 -7.09 -9.42 -8.21
CA PHE A 50 -8.31 -8.93 -7.55
C PHE A 50 -8.43 -9.48 -6.12
N THR A 51 -8.23 -10.79 -5.95
CA THR A 51 -8.29 -11.43 -4.63
C THR A 51 -7.22 -10.89 -3.68
N MET A 52 -5.98 -10.73 -4.16
CA MET A 52 -4.88 -10.17 -3.39
C MET A 52 -5.16 -8.71 -2.98
N LYS A 53 -5.67 -7.90 -3.89
CA LYS A 53 -6.04 -6.51 -3.61
C LYS A 53 -7.14 -6.40 -2.56
N ASN A 54 -8.17 -7.24 -2.65
CA ASN A 54 -9.25 -7.29 -1.66
C ASN A 54 -8.72 -7.72 -0.28
N SER A 55 -7.87 -8.72 -0.22
CA SER A 55 -7.23 -9.16 1.02
C SER A 55 -6.38 -8.05 1.64
N LEU A 56 -5.58 -7.33 0.85
CA LEU A 56 -4.82 -6.17 1.31
C LEU A 56 -5.75 -5.09 1.87
N ASN A 57 -6.81 -4.72 1.14
CA ASN A 57 -7.77 -3.73 1.61
C ASN A 57 -8.44 -4.13 2.92
N GLN A 58 -8.75 -5.40 3.13
CA GLN A 58 -9.30 -5.90 4.40
C GLN A 58 -8.30 -5.75 5.56
N CYS A 59 -7.03 -6.04 5.33
CA CYS A 59 -5.98 -5.84 6.34
C CYS A 59 -5.81 -4.36 6.69
N ILE A 60 -5.81 -3.47 5.70
CA ILE A 60 -5.75 -2.02 5.92
C ILE A 60 -6.97 -1.55 6.70
N GLN A 61 -8.17 -1.96 6.30
CA GLN A 61 -9.43 -1.59 6.95
C GLN A 61 -9.48 -2.04 8.40
N ARG A 62 -8.97 -3.23 8.72
CA ARG A 62 -8.90 -3.72 10.09
C ARG A 62 -8.08 -2.77 10.98
N ASN A 63 -6.93 -2.30 10.49
CA ASN A 63 -6.10 -1.33 11.22
C ASN A 63 -6.80 0.03 11.32
N TYR A 64 -7.42 0.49 10.25
CA TYR A 64 -8.17 1.75 10.21
C TYR A 64 -9.33 1.78 11.21
N ASN A 65 -10.05 0.69 11.36
CA ASN A 65 -11.20 0.58 12.29
C ASN A 65 -10.80 0.68 13.77
N GLN A 66 -9.52 0.58 14.10
CA GLN A 66 -9.03 0.76 15.46
C GLN A 66 -8.80 2.23 15.83
N LEU A 67 -8.77 3.14 14.85
CA LEU A 67 -8.54 4.55 15.08
C LEU A 67 -9.76 5.24 15.66
N SER A 68 -9.55 6.01 16.71
CA SER A 68 -10.56 6.88 17.33
C SER A 68 -10.39 8.35 16.98
N SER A 69 -9.19 8.75 16.56
CA SER A 69 -8.80 10.14 16.32
C SER A 69 -9.20 10.70 14.95
N LEU A 70 -9.96 9.94 14.16
CA LEU A 70 -10.51 10.39 12.88
C LEU A 70 -12.05 10.42 12.87
N PRO A 71 -12.70 11.13 13.81
CA PRO A 71 -14.17 11.06 13.96
C PRO A 71 -14.93 11.53 12.73
N ALA A 72 -14.36 12.47 11.95
CA ALA A 72 -14.97 12.95 10.71
C ALA A 72 -15.00 11.89 9.60
N TYR A 73 -14.15 10.87 9.70
CA TYR A 73 -14.02 9.78 8.72
C TYR A 73 -14.41 8.42 9.31
N LYS A 74 -15.09 8.41 10.45
CA LYS A 74 -15.66 7.19 11.03
C LYS A 74 -16.60 6.53 10.03
N ASN A 75 -16.54 5.21 9.91
CA ASN A 75 -17.32 4.41 8.96
C ASN A 75 -16.89 4.56 7.48
N TYR A 76 -15.80 5.25 7.18
CA TYR A 76 -15.26 5.27 5.83
C TYR A 76 -14.55 3.94 5.52
N GLN A 77 -14.59 3.55 4.26
CA GLN A 77 -13.85 2.39 3.78
C GLN A 77 -12.51 2.82 3.22
N THR A 78 -11.49 2.05 3.52
CA THR A 78 -10.16 2.24 2.94
C THR A 78 -10.07 1.51 1.60
N GLN A 79 -9.52 2.17 0.59
CA GLN A 79 -9.28 1.60 -0.73
C GLN A 79 -7.88 1.93 -1.19
N PHE A 80 -7.08 0.91 -1.46
CA PHE A 80 -5.76 1.09 -2.05
C PHE A 80 -5.88 1.22 -3.56
N ASN A 81 -5.44 2.37 -4.08
CA ASN A 81 -5.30 2.63 -5.51
C ASN A 81 -3.90 2.23 -5.94
N ASP A 82 -3.78 1.07 -6.57
CA ASP A 82 -2.50 0.51 -7.01
C ASP A 82 -1.90 1.22 -8.23
N SER A 83 -2.68 1.98 -8.98
CA SER A 83 -2.19 2.77 -10.11
C SER A 83 -1.50 4.05 -9.67
N GLU A 84 -1.99 4.68 -8.61
CA GLU A 84 -1.45 5.93 -8.05
C GLU A 84 -0.61 5.70 -6.78
N MET A 85 -0.61 4.45 -6.28
CA MET A 85 0.10 4.05 -5.06
C MET A 85 -0.33 4.86 -3.82
N ILE A 86 -1.63 5.16 -3.71
CA ILE A 86 -2.21 5.91 -2.60
C ILE A 86 -3.33 5.13 -1.90
N LEU A 87 -3.47 5.38 -0.61
CA LEU A 87 -4.62 4.93 0.15
C LEU A 87 -5.70 6.01 0.16
N GLN A 88 -6.90 5.65 -0.26
CA GLN A 88 -8.05 6.53 -0.36
C GLN A 88 -9.12 6.16 0.68
N LEU A 89 -9.95 7.12 1.05
CA LEU A 89 -11.12 6.93 1.90
C LEU A 89 -12.39 7.09 1.08
N VAL A 90 -13.25 6.09 1.14
CA VAL A 90 -14.55 6.07 0.47
C VAL A 90 -15.64 6.26 1.53
N PRO A 91 -16.44 7.35 1.48
CA PRO A 91 -17.54 7.55 2.40
C PRO A 91 -18.58 6.43 2.31
N GLU A 92 -19.22 6.14 3.43
CA GLU A 92 -20.29 5.15 3.48
C GLU A 92 -21.42 5.51 2.47
N GLY A 93 -21.84 4.53 1.68
CA GLY A 93 -22.88 4.70 0.66
C GLY A 93 -22.46 5.48 -0.60
N GLN A 94 -21.20 5.83 -0.75
CA GLN A 94 -20.64 6.45 -1.94
C GLN A 94 -19.77 5.49 -2.75
N LEU A 95 -19.63 5.76 -4.05
CA LEU A 95 -18.80 4.96 -4.96
C LEU A 95 -17.44 5.60 -5.23
N PHE A 96 -17.30 6.88 -4.90
CA PHE A 96 -16.09 7.64 -5.22
C PHE A 96 -15.32 7.99 -3.95
N PRO A 97 -13.99 7.86 -3.99
CA PRO A 97 -13.14 8.24 -2.86
C PRO A 97 -13.10 9.75 -2.68
N LEU A 98 -12.72 10.18 -1.48
CA LEU A 98 -12.38 11.57 -1.23
C LEU A 98 -11.13 11.98 -2.01
N GLU A 99 -11.14 13.18 -2.57
CA GLU A 99 -9.97 13.76 -3.23
C GLU A 99 -8.84 14.06 -2.24
N ASN A 100 -9.18 14.38 -0.98
CA ASN A 100 -8.22 14.79 0.04
C ASN A 100 -8.73 14.42 1.43
N VAL A 101 -7.85 13.92 2.28
CA VAL A 101 -8.15 13.58 3.69
C VAL A 101 -7.79 14.71 4.67
N GLY A 102 -7.45 15.90 4.18
CA GLY A 102 -7.26 17.11 4.98
C GLY A 102 -5.86 17.26 5.58
N SER A 103 -5.68 17.16 6.90
CA SER A 103 -4.45 17.52 7.59
C SER A 103 -3.30 16.52 7.44
N LYS A 104 -2.06 16.98 7.71
CA LYS A 104 -0.86 16.12 7.76
C LYS A 104 -1.00 14.96 8.74
N SER A 105 -1.69 15.17 9.87
CA SER A 105 -1.95 14.12 10.86
C SER A 105 -2.85 13.01 10.32
N ASN A 106 -3.85 13.34 9.50
CA ASN A 106 -4.70 12.34 8.87
C ASN A 106 -3.89 11.48 7.88
N TYR A 107 -3.00 12.09 7.11
CA TYR A 107 -2.09 11.36 6.22
C TYR A 107 -1.15 10.43 6.99
N MET A 108 -0.64 10.84 8.15
CA MET A 108 0.15 9.97 9.03
C MET A 108 -0.63 8.70 9.39
N PHE A 109 -1.88 8.82 9.84
CA PHE A 109 -2.72 7.67 10.16
C PHE A 109 -2.98 6.78 8.93
N MET A 110 -3.21 7.39 7.76
CA MET A 110 -3.39 6.63 6.52
C MET A 110 -2.14 5.82 6.17
N HIS A 111 -0.96 6.40 6.31
CA HIS A 111 0.30 5.70 6.09
C HIS A 111 0.51 4.57 7.10
N LEU A 112 0.26 4.80 8.39
CA LEU A 112 0.35 3.75 9.40
C LEU A 112 -0.58 2.58 9.07
N CYS A 113 -1.86 2.86 8.80
CA CYS A 113 -2.82 1.81 8.44
C CYS A 113 -2.40 1.05 7.18
N PHE A 114 -1.87 1.75 6.18
CA PHE A 114 -1.38 1.13 4.96
C PHE A 114 -0.21 0.18 5.21
N TYR A 115 0.85 0.64 5.89
CA TYR A 115 2.03 -0.18 6.13
C TYR A 115 1.73 -1.36 7.07
N LEU A 116 0.96 -1.14 8.13
CA LEU A 116 0.55 -2.22 9.01
C LEU A 116 -0.33 -3.24 8.26
N GLY A 117 -1.29 -2.77 7.46
CA GLY A 117 -2.13 -3.65 6.64
C GLY A 117 -1.34 -4.40 5.58
N LEU A 118 -0.33 -3.78 4.97
CA LEU A 118 0.56 -4.43 4.01
C LEU A 118 1.35 -5.57 4.66
N HIS A 119 1.96 -5.33 5.82
CA HIS A 119 2.69 -6.36 6.56
C HIS A 119 1.78 -7.49 7.04
N GLU A 120 0.59 -7.17 7.54
CA GLU A 120 -0.41 -8.18 7.88
C GLU A 120 -0.79 -9.04 6.67
N HIS A 121 -1.01 -8.41 5.51
CA HIS A 121 -1.31 -9.14 4.28
C HIS A 121 -0.15 -10.05 3.87
N MET A 122 1.10 -9.58 3.95
CA MET A 122 2.28 -10.39 3.67
C MET A 122 2.40 -11.61 4.58
N ILE A 123 2.09 -11.45 5.87
CA ILE A 123 2.02 -12.57 6.82
C ILE A 123 0.90 -13.55 6.42
N ASN A 124 -0.29 -13.03 6.09
CA ASN A 124 -1.43 -13.87 5.72
C ASN A 124 -1.19 -14.73 4.47
N VAL A 125 -0.42 -14.23 3.51
CA VAL A 125 -0.08 -14.98 2.29
C VAL A 125 1.20 -15.80 2.43
N GLY A 126 1.85 -15.76 3.59
CA GLY A 126 3.06 -16.56 3.88
C GLY A 126 4.27 -16.15 3.04
N GLN A 127 4.38 -14.86 2.66
CA GLN A 127 5.55 -14.41 1.91
C GLN A 127 6.80 -14.37 2.81
N ILE A 128 7.96 -14.72 2.25
CA ILE A 128 9.25 -14.84 2.98
C ILE A 128 10.33 -13.90 2.46
N HIS A 129 10.05 -13.09 1.44
CA HIS A 129 11.05 -12.28 0.76
C HIS A 129 11.23 -10.88 1.37
N VAL A 130 10.24 -10.41 2.14
CA VAL A 130 10.25 -9.11 2.81
C VAL A 130 10.35 -9.35 4.31
N PRO A 131 11.37 -8.79 5.00
CA PRO A 131 11.49 -8.91 6.44
C PRO A 131 10.29 -8.30 7.16
N GLN A 132 9.84 -8.94 8.25
CA GLN A 132 8.71 -8.49 9.03
C GLN A 132 9.13 -7.42 10.05
N PHE A 133 9.51 -6.26 9.56
CA PHE A 133 9.76 -5.09 10.39
C PHE A 133 9.35 -3.79 9.70
N LEU A 134 9.12 -2.76 10.49
CA LEU A 134 8.84 -1.40 10.04
C LEU A 134 9.77 -0.43 10.76
N PHE A 135 10.36 0.50 10.01
CA PHE A 135 11.10 1.63 10.57
C PHE A 135 10.26 2.89 10.43
N ILE A 136 10.02 3.58 11.55
CA ILE A 136 9.22 4.80 11.61
C ILE A 136 10.08 5.93 12.16
N ASP A 137 10.24 6.98 11.37
CA ASP A 137 10.95 8.17 11.78
C ASP A 137 9.96 9.27 12.15
N GLN A 138 9.97 9.65 13.41
CA GLN A 138 9.27 10.78 14.00
C GLN A 138 7.77 10.91 13.63
N PRO A 139 6.93 9.92 13.93
CA PRO A 139 5.50 9.99 13.65
C PRO A 139 4.80 11.15 14.38
N SER A 140 5.44 11.72 15.39
CA SER A 140 4.93 12.90 16.10
C SER A 140 5.14 14.24 15.38
N ILE A 141 5.93 14.31 14.30
CA ILE A 141 6.21 15.57 13.55
C ILE A 141 4.93 16.41 13.27
N PRO A 142 3.78 15.83 12.89
CA PRO A 142 2.58 16.64 12.66
C PRO A 142 2.12 17.45 13.89
N TYR A 143 2.57 17.09 15.07
CA TYR A 143 2.14 17.63 16.37
C TYR A 143 3.23 18.43 17.10
N TYR A 144 4.50 18.29 16.71
CA TYR A 144 5.63 18.99 17.27
C TYR A 144 6.16 20.02 16.28
N THR A 145 6.11 21.30 16.61
CA THR A 145 6.56 22.40 15.74
C THR A 145 8.04 22.72 15.84
N GLY A 146 8.83 21.89 16.53
CA GLY A 146 10.30 21.98 16.56
C GLY A 146 10.89 22.93 17.59
N THR A 147 10.09 23.58 18.42
CA THR A 147 10.58 24.37 19.56
C THR A 147 10.34 23.61 20.86
N SER A 148 11.41 23.34 21.58
CA SER A 148 11.46 22.53 22.80
C SER A 148 10.55 22.98 23.97
N ASN A 149 9.78 24.06 23.81
CA ASN A 149 8.92 24.65 24.84
C ASN A 149 7.43 24.74 24.46
N GLU A 150 7.01 24.29 23.28
CA GLU A 150 5.59 24.29 22.93
C GLU A 150 4.87 23.13 23.59
N LYS A 151 3.87 23.47 24.41
CA LYS A 151 2.95 22.48 24.97
C LYS A 151 2.03 22.00 23.86
N ILE A 152 2.12 20.73 23.53
CA ILE A 152 1.20 20.07 22.60
C ILE A 152 -0.23 20.25 23.12
N GLY A 153 -1.16 20.60 22.25
CA GLY A 153 -2.58 20.69 22.58
C GLY A 153 -3.14 19.33 23.02
N ASN A 154 -4.17 19.33 23.85
CA ASN A 154 -4.77 18.06 24.32
C ASN A 154 -5.28 17.19 23.18
N ASP A 155 -5.81 17.78 22.10
CA ASP A 155 -6.28 17.05 20.91
C ASP A 155 -5.11 16.36 20.18
N ASP A 156 -3.99 17.05 20.05
CA ASP A 156 -2.78 16.49 19.40
C ASP A 156 -2.15 15.37 20.26
N LYS A 157 -2.15 15.51 21.58
CA LYS A 157 -1.73 14.44 22.50
C LYS A 157 -2.59 13.18 22.31
N THR A 158 -3.90 13.36 22.23
CA THR A 158 -4.85 12.27 22.04
C THR A 158 -4.60 11.56 20.71
N LYS A 159 -4.37 12.30 19.62
CA LYS A 159 -4.05 11.74 18.31
C LYS A 159 -2.73 10.97 18.32
N LEU A 160 -1.70 11.52 18.96
CA LEU A 160 -0.41 10.84 19.06
C LEU A 160 -0.52 9.55 19.86
N LEU A 161 -1.25 9.59 20.99
CA LEU A 161 -1.52 8.39 21.79
C LEU A 161 -2.33 7.34 21.01
N ASP A 162 -3.29 7.76 20.20
CA ASP A 162 -4.05 6.86 19.34
C ASP A 162 -3.14 6.17 18.30
N ALA A 163 -2.19 6.91 17.71
CA ALA A 163 -1.19 6.32 16.81
C ALA A 163 -0.31 5.28 17.52
N PHE A 164 0.21 5.59 18.70
CA PHE A 164 1.01 4.64 19.46
C PHE A 164 0.19 3.43 19.93
N SER A 165 -1.06 3.65 20.32
CA SER A 165 -1.99 2.56 20.67
C SER A 165 -2.26 1.63 19.49
N LEU A 166 -2.39 2.17 18.28
CA LEU A 166 -2.53 1.39 17.06
C LEU A 166 -1.30 0.49 16.85
N LEU A 167 -0.08 1.04 16.97
CA LEU A 167 1.17 0.28 16.82
C LEU A 167 1.26 -0.83 17.88
N ASN A 168 0.95 -0.50 19.15
CA ASN A 168 0.95 -1.48 20.25
C ASN A 168 -0.05 -2.62 20.00
N SER A 169 -1.27 -2.28 19.57
CA SER A 169 -2.32 -3.25 19.29
C SER A 169 -1.97 -4.13 18.10
N PHE A 170 -1.30 -3.57 17.10
CA PHE A 170 -0.83 -4.32 15.94
C PHE A 170 0.19 -5.40 16.33
N ILE A 171 1.21 -5.05 17.11
CA ILE A 171 2.19 -6.02 17.62
C ILE A 171 1.50 -7.12 18.43
N SER A 172 0.60 -6.76 19.35
CA SER A 172 -0.17 -7.74 20.12
C SER A 172 -0.98 -8.67 19.21
N TYR A 173 -1.66 -8.13 18.20
CA TYR A 173 -2.43 -8.91 17.24
C TYR A 173 -1.56 -9.90 16.44
N ILE A 174 -0.42 -9.44 15.92
CA ILE A 174 0.49 -10.32 15.17
C ILE A 174 1.02 -11.45 16.06
N THR A 175 1.41 -11.14 17.29
CA THR A 175 1.96 -12.15 18.22
C THR A 175 0.91 -13.13 18.75
N THR A 176 -0.27 -12.65 19.09
CA THR A 176 -1.29 -13.48 19.77
C THR A 176 -2.19 -14.22 18.78
N GLU A 177 -2.68 -13.52 17.76
CA GLU A 177 -3.65 -14.07 16.80
C GLU A 177 -2.98 -14.73 15.61
N LYS A 178 -1.96 -14.11 15.04
CA LYS A 178 -1.23 -14.66 13.89
C LYS A 178 -0.14 -15.64 14.32
N LYS A 179 0.30 -15.59 15.58
CA LYS A 179 1.41 -16.41 16.12
C LYS A 179 2.69 -16.24 15.31
N ASP A 180 2.91 -15.03 14.86
CA ASP A 180 4.08 -14.62 14.08
C ASP A 180 4.83 -13.51 14.79
N SER A 181 5.95 -13.08 14.27
CA SER A 181 6.79 -12.03 14.82
C SER A 181 6.81 -10.80 13.91
N PHE A 182 6.75 -9.63 14.53
CA PHE A 182 6.89 -8.34 13.83
C PHE A 182 7.61 -7.37 14.74
N GLN A 183 8.49 -6.54 14.17
CA GLN A 183 9.24 -5.55 14.94
C GLN A 183 9.05 -4.15 14.35
N ILE A 184 8.88 -3.15 15.23
CA ILE A 184 8.86 -1.75 14.84
C ILE A 184 10.05 -1.06 15.49
N PHE A 185 10.88 -0.43 14.66
CA PHE A 185 11.93 0.49 15.09
C PHE A 185 11.40 1.91 14.94
N MET A 186 11.34 2.65 16.03
CA MET A 186 10.81 4.00 16.02
C MET A 186 11.84 4.97 16.59
N VAL A 187 12.14 6.01 15.82
CA VAL A 187 12.86 7.20 16.31
C VAL A 187 11.81 8.26 16.60
N GLU A 188 11.82 8.83 17.84
CA GLU A 188 10.70 9.65 18.29
C GLU A 188 11.19 10.79 19.19
N HIS A 189 10.50 11.95 19.11
CA HIS A 189 10.68 13.09 20.01
C HIS A 189 9.73 13.10 21.18
N ALA A 190 8.61 12.35 21.10
CA ALA A 190 7.66 12.26 22.18
C ALA A 190 8.33 11.62 23.41
N PRO A 191 8.12 12.18 24.62
CA PRO A 191 8.67 11.63 25.84
C PRO A 191 8.07 10.25 26.15
N LYS A 192 8.87 9.39 26.79
CA LYS A 192 8.52 7.99 27.10
C LYS A 192 7.25 7.80 27.92
N GLU A 193 6.82 8.83 28.62
CA GLU A 193 5.59 8.86 29.40
C GLU A 193 4.36 8.52 28.55
N TYR A 194 4.39 8.82 27.24
CA TYR A 194 3.30 8.46 26.33
C TYR A 194 3.02 6.95 26.28
N TRP A 195 4.04 6.11 26.37
CA TRP A 195 3.84 4.65 26.36
C TRP A 195 3.90 4.02 27.74
N THR A 196 4.68 4.58 28.68
CA THR A 196 4.78 4.01 30.03
C THR A 196 3.54 4.28 30.86
N GLU A 197 2.97 5.49 30.83
CA GLU A 197 1.77 5.85 31.60
C GLU A 197 0.48 5.29 30.99
N ASN A 198 0.49 4.96 29.71
CA ASN A 198 -0.67 4.42 29.01
C ASN A 198 -0.62 2.89 28.81
N ASN A 199 0.30 2.21 29.50
CA ASN A 199 0.42 0.74 29.49
C ASN A 199 0.59 0.14 28.07
N LEU A 200 1.35 0.80 27.20
CA LEU A 200 1.68 0.28 25.87
C LEU A 200 2.82 -0.74 26.00
N THR A 201 2.47 -1.97 26.32
CA THR A 201 3.40 -3.02 26.78
C THR A 201 4.38 -3.51 25.72
N ASN A 202 4.16 -3.21 24.46
CA ASN A 202 5.07 -3.57 23.37
C ASN A 202 6.10 -2.46 23.04
N PHE A 203 6.11 -1.36 23.80
CA PHE A 203 7.09 -0.29 23.65
C PHE A 203 8.25 -0.45 24.61
N TYR A 204 9.46 -0.39 24.08
CA TYR A 204 10.72 -0.43 24.84
C TYR A 204 11.58 0.74 24.42
N THR A 205 11.97 1.58 25.38
CA THR A 205 12.97 2.63 25.15
C THR A 205 14.35 1.99 25.15
N VAL A 206 14.97 1.90 23.99
CA VAL A 206 16.30 1.31 23.83
C VAL A 206 17.38 2.31 24.23
N ASP A 207 17.22 3.57 23.83
CA ASP A 207 18.14 4.65 24.14
C ASP A 207 17.47 6.02 24.07
N GLU A 208 18.05 7.02 24.77
CA GLU A 208 17.60 8.40 24.78
C GLU A 208 18.75 9.33 24.39
N PHE A 209 18.57 10.11 23.32
CA PHE A 209 19.56 11.05 22.80
C PHE A 209 19.26 12.47 23.32
N ILE A 210 19.52 12.67 24.64
CA ILE A 210 19.28 13.92 25.37
C ILE A 210 20.55 14.37 26.09
N ASN A 211 20.56 15.60 26.55
CA ASN A 211 21.66 16.17 27.36
C ASN A 211 23.05 16.06 26.70
N GLY A 212 23.13 16.28 25.39
CA GLY A 212 24.39 16.22 24.64
C GLY A 212 24.81 14.81 24.18
N LYS A 213 24.04 13.77 24.53
CA LYS A 213 24.24 12.45 23.97
C LYS A 213 23.66 12.41 22.56
N GLY A 214 24.50 12.23 21.56
CA GLY A 214 24.10 12.08 20.16
C GLY A 214 24.06 10.62 19.73
N LEU A 215 23.44 10.35 18.57
CA LEU A 215 23.48 9.03 17.93
C LEU A 215 24.92 8.59 17.62
N ILE A 216 25.77 9.56 17.26
CA ILE A 216 27.20 9.33 17.05
C ILE A 216 27.91 9.77 18.31
N PRO A 217 28.70 8.88 18.96
CA PRO A 217 29.46 9.20 20.16
C PRO A 217 30.43 10.37 19.93
N SER A 218 30.50 11.30 20.88
CA SER A 218 31.30 12.53 20.77
C SER A 218 32.82 12.28 20.71
N ASP A 219 33.26 11.13 21.17
CA ASP A 219 34.67 10.68 21.12
C ASP A 219 35.15 10.38 19.67
N ILE A 220 34.25 10.09 18.76
CA ILE A 220 34.58 9.89 17.33
C ILE A 220 34.95 11.21 16.60
N TYR A 221 34.54 12.36 17.14
CA TYR A 221 34.84 13.68 16.53
C TYR A 221 36.10 14.36 17.10
N ASN A 222 36.72 13.78 18.12
CA ASN A 222 37.85 14.38 18.83
C ASN A 222 39.20 13.74 18.51
N GLU A 223 39.33 13.01 17.40
CA GLU A 223 40.59 12.55 16.86
C GLU A 223 41.15 13.50 15.79
#